data_053f88fd95a5c43186405713ea2bd475
#
_entry.id   053f88fd95a5c43186405713ea2bd475
#
_cell.length_a   1.000
_cell.length_b   1.000
_cell.length_c   1.000
_cell.angle_alpha   90.00
_cell.angle_beta   90.00
_cell.angle_gamma   90.00
#
_symmetry.space_group_name_H-M   'P 1'
#
loop_
_entity.id
_entity.type
_entity.pdbx_description
1 polymer ?
#
loop_
_entity_poly.entity_id
_entity_poly.type
_entity_poly.pdbx_seq_one_letter_code
_entity_poly.pdbx_strand_id
1 'polypeptide(L)'
;MPKLLIVTDAWRPQINGVVRSIENLVRDLEQFDIEIDILSPVEFHTVPLPGYPEIRLALATPGRVARRIEASNPDFIQIATEGPLGLLGRRAALKRNGFTSSYHTRFPEYVSARYPVPESWLYVFMRWFHNAGRGCLVATQSLRDELAAKGFRNLHIWSRGVDTELFRPDHPAPFDLPKPVFLHVGRIAIEKNVETFLAMDLPGAKLVVGGGPKLEEFRARYPEVTFTGAKSGAELAA
;
A
#
# COMPACT_ATOMS: atom_id res chain seq x y z
N MET A 1 -13.50 15.58 -20.44
CA MET A 1 -12.55 14.62 -19.85
C MET A 1 -13.24 13.88 -18.72
N PRO A 2 -13.20 12.56 -18.68
CA PRO A 2 -13.71 11.83 -17.53
C PRO A 2 -12.85 12.14 -16.29
N LYS A 3 -13.52 12.19 -15.12
CA LYS A 3 -12.87 12.51 -13.85
C LYS A 3 -12.88 11.33 -12.90
N LEU A 4 -11.70 10.91 -12.46
CA LEU A 4 -11.49 9.86 -11.47
C LEU A 4 -11.16 10.49 -10.10
N LEU A 5 -11.97 10.21 -9.09
CA LEU A 5 -11.64 10.52 -7.70
C LEU A 5 -11.05 9.29 -7.02
N ILE A 6 -9.84 9.42 -6.50
CA ILE A 6 -9.19 8.39 -5.67
C ILE A 6 -9.35 8.77 -4.20
N VAL A 7 -10.02 7.91 -3.43
CA VAL A 7 -10.16 8.07 -1.97
C VAL A 7 -9.16 7.15 -1.28
N THR A 8 -8.30 7.72 -0.45
CA THR A 8 -7.23 6.95 0.22
C THR A 8 -6.93 7.47 1.62
N ASP A 9 -6.63 6.57 2.56
CA ASP A 9 -6.07 6.89 3.87
C ASP A 9 -4.54 6.91 3.85
N ALA A 10 -3.93 6.35 2.80
CA ALA A 10 -2.49 6.31 2.59
C ALA A 10 -2.06 7.33 1.54
N TRP A 11 -1.44 8.44 1.97
CA TRP A 11 -0.94 9.49 1.08
C TRP A 11 0.32 10.12 1.67
N ARG A 12 0.97 10.99 0.87
CA ARG A 12 2.15 11.75 1.32
C ARG A 12 1.93 12.42 2.69
N PRO A 13 2.93 12.46 3.56
CA PRO A 13 4.34 12.09 3.36
C PRO A 13 4.67 10.61 3.61
N GLN A 14 3.70 9.72 3.73
CA GLN A 14 3.94 8.29 3.91
C GLN A 14 4.70 7.70 2.72
N ILE A 15 5.68 6.82 3.01
CA ILE A 15 6.42 6.07 2.00
C ILE A 15 6.03 4.59 2.15
N ASN A 16 5.11 4.13 1.31
CA ASN A 16 4.67 2.74 1.28
C ASN A 16 4.16 2.33 -0.11
N GLY A 17 3.94 1.03 -0.31
CA GLY A 17 3.55 0.48 -1.60
C GLY A 17 2.19 0.97 -2.13
N VAL A 18 1.26 1.38 -1.25
CA VAL A 18 -0.04 1.94 -1.66
C VAL A 18 0.15 3.32 -2.26
N VAL A 19 0.89 4.20 -1.56
CA VAL A 19 1.21 5.55 -2.04
C VAL A 19 1.91 5.48 -3.39
N ARG A 20 2.95 4.63 -3.51
CA ARG A 20 3.67 4.45 -4.78
C ARG A 20 2.77 3.95 -5.91
N SER A 21 1.86 3.01 -5.61
CA SER A 21 0.92 2.51 -6.62
C SER A 21 -0.04 3.60 -7.11
N ILE A 22 -0.51 4.48 -6.21
CA ILE A 22 -1.38 5.60 -6.57
C ILE A 22 -0.58 6.66 -7.35
N GLU A 23 0.63 7.01 -6.92
CA GLU A 23 1.49 7.96 -7.63
C GLU A 23 1.79 7.52 -9.06
N ASN A 24 2.13 6.25 -9.25
CA ASN A 24 2.36 5.69 -10.59
C ASN A 24 1.08 5.71 -11.42
N LEU A 25 -0.06 5.32 -10.83
CA LEU A 25 -1.37 5.37 -11.50
C LEU A 25 -1.71 6.79 -11.96
N VAL A 26 -1.52 7.79 -11.09
CA VAL A 26 -1.77 9.21 -11.42
C VAL A 26 -0.90 9.63 -12.61
N ARG A 27 0.41 9.39 -12.54
CA ARG A 27 1.34 9.72 -13.62
C ARG A 27 0.98 9.03 -14.94
N ASP A 28 0.66 7.74 -14.87
CA ASP A 28 0.42 6.95 -16.07
C ASP A 28 -0.95 7.26 -16.70
N LEU A 29 -1.93 7.74 -15.92
CA LEU A 29 -3.24 8.15 -16.44
C LEU A 29 -3.24 9.53 -17.11
N GLU A 30 -2.22 10.37 -16.88
CA GLU A 30 -2.08 11.68 -17.53
C GLU A 30 -2.10 11.57 -19.08
N GLN A 31 -1.57 10.45 -19.64
CA GLN A 31 -1.54 10.20 -21.08
C GLN A 31 -2.92 9.82 -21.68
N PHE A 32 -3.93 9.59 -20.86
CA PHE A 32 -5.27 9.13 -21.30
C PHE A 32 -6.36 10.19 -21.20
N ASP A 33 -6.00 11.46 -21.04
CA ASP A 33 -6.94 12.58 -20.88
C ASP A 33 -7.97 12.37 -19.75
N ILE A 34 -7.54 11.78 -18.63
CA ILE A 34 -8.35 11.55 -17.45
C ILE A 34 -7.96 12.59 -16.38
N GLU A 35 -8.92 13.36 -15.92
CA GLU A 35 -8.73 14.25 -14.77
C GLU A 35 -8.71 13.42 -13.49
N ILE A 36 -7.67 13.60 -12.66
CA ILE A 36 -7.53 12.85 -11.40
C ILE A 36 -7.61 13.82 -10.23
N ASP A 37 -8.47 13.48 -9.29
CA ASP A 37 -8.59 14.17 -8.01
C ASP A 37 -8.32 13.16 -6.87
N ILE A 38 -7.72 13.61 -5.77
CA ILE A 38 -7.34 12.75 -4.65
C ILE A 38 -7.93 13.29 -3.37
N LEU A 39 -8.77 12.48 -2.73
CA LEU A 39 -9.28 12.72 -1.39
C LEU A 39 -8.43 11.94 -0.39
N SER A 40 -7.65 12.64 0.41
CA SER A 40 -6.64 12.05 1.29
C SER A 40 -6.57 12.72 2.67
N PRO A 41 -5.83 12.17 3.65
CA PRO A 41 -5.73 12.71 4.99
C PRO A 41 -5.21 14.15 5.07
N VAL A 42 -4.47 14.63 4.07
CA VAL A 42 -3.90 16.00 4.07
C VAL A 42 -4.97 17.10 4.06
N GLU A 43 -6.20 16.79 3.67
CA GLU A 43 -7.33 17.72 3.67
C GLU A 43 -8.02 17.84 5.04
N PHE A 44 -7.58 17.06 6.05
CA PHE A 44 -8.26 16.95 7.34
C PHE A 44 -7.29 17.07 8.50
N HIS A 45 -7.82 17.33 9.69
CA HIS A 45 -7.07 17.08 10.91
C HIS A 45 -6.83 15.58 11.05
N THR A 46 -5.62 15.21 11.51
CA THR A 46 -5.23 13.81 11.59
C THR A 46 -4.68 13.45 12.96
N VAL A 47 -4.85 12.19 13.34
CA VAL A 47 -4.21 11.58 14.50
C VAL A 47 -3.28 10.45 14.06
N PRO A 48 -2.17 10.20 14.77
CA PRO A 48 -1.29 9.08 14.47
C PRO A 48 -1.98 7.75 14.78
N LEU A 49 -1.72 6.73 13.94
CA LEU A 49 -2.14 5.37 14.25
C LEU A 49 -1.24 4.83 15.37
N PRO A 50 -1.80 4.27 16.46
CA PRO A 50 -1.00 3.65 17.54
C PRO A 50 -0.05 2.57 16.99
N GLY A 51 1.24 2.70 17.31
CA GLY A 51 2.30 1.80 16.84
C GLY A 51 2.84 2.08 15.42
N TYR A 52 2.20 2.98 14.67
CA TYR A 52 2.66 3.45 13.35
C TYR A 52 2.39 4.95 13.21
N PRO A 53 3.14 5.80 13.91
CA PRO A 53 2.87 7.25 13.97
C PRO A 53 3.00 7.96 12.63
N GLU A 54 3.69 7.35 11.68
CA GLU A 54 3.80 7.80 10.31
C GLU A 54 2.49 7.63 9.52
N ILE A 55 1.60 6.72 9.95
CA ILE A 55 0.25 6.56 9.38
C ILE A 55 -0.70 7.53 10.08
N ARG A 56 -1.24 8.46 9.31
CA ARG A 56 -2.11 9.52 9.82
C ARG A 56 -3.55 9.22 9.47
N LEU A 57 -4.40 9.03 10.48
CA LEU A 57 -5.83 8.80 10.31
C LEU A 57 -6.58 10.11 10.28
N ALA A 58 -7.39 10.34 9.26
CA ALA A 58 -8.17 11.55 9.11
C ALA A 58 -9.35 11.59 10.08
N LEU A 59 -9.50 12.71 10.79
CA LEU A 59 -10.69 13.05 11.56
C LEU A 59 -11.69 13.77 10.67
N ALA A 60 -12.47 12.98 9.93
CA ALA A 60 -13.45 13.48 8.97
C ALA A 60 -14.88 13.12 9.40
N THR A 61 -15.85 13.99 9.06
CA THR A 61 -17.26 13.68 9.24
C THR A 61 -17.89 13.20 7.94
N PRO A 62 -18.96 12.37 7.99
CA PRO A 62 -19.65 11.90 6.78
C PRO A 62 -20.11 13.05 5.86
N GLY A 63 -20.62 14.14 6.44
CA GLY A 63 -21.09 15.30 5.67
C GLY A 63 -19.95 16.05 4.98
N ARG A 64 -18.76 16.15 5.60
CA ARG A 64 -17.60 16.81 4.98
C ARG A 64 -17.06 16.00 3.80
N VAL A 65 -16.93 14.68 3.97
CA VAL A 65 -16.49 13.79 2.88
C VAL A 65 -17.51 13.78 1.73
N ALA A 66 -18.81 13.70 2.03
CA ALA A 66 -19.86 13.74 0.99
C ALA A 66 -19.78 15.05 0.17
N ARG A 67 -19.72 16.22 0.84
CA ARG A 67 -19.58 17.51 0.15
C ARG A 67 -18.30 17.61 -0.68
N ARG A 68 -17.17 17.05 -0.19
CA ARG A 68 -15.90 17.03 -0.93
C ARG A 68 -16.01 16.20 -2.21
N ILE A 69 -16.70 15.06 -2.15
CA ILE A 69 -16.98 14.20 -3.32
C ILE A 69 -17.95 14.90 -4.28
N GLU A 70 -18.97 15.58 -3.76
CA GLU A 70 -19.91 16.37 -4.58
C GLU A 70 -19.21 17.52 -5.30
N ALA A 71 -18.35 18.26 -4.59
CA ALA A 71 -17.57 19.36 -5.17
C ALA A 71 -16.58 18.89 -6.25
N SER A 72 -16.02 17.71 -6.10
CA SER A 72 -15.19 17.06 -7.13
C SER A 72 -15.99 16.68 -8.37
N ASN A 73 -17.26 16.34 -8.20
CA ASN A 73 -18.17 15.83 -9.23
C ASN A 73 -17.55 14.74 -10.14
N PRO A 74 -17.03 13.65 -9.57
CA PRO A 74 -16.32 12.61 -10.32
C PRO A 74 -17.28 11.73 -11.13
N ASP A 75 -16.82 11.27 -12.30
CA ASP A 75 -17.46 10.23 -13.08
C ASP A 75 -17.24 8.85 -12.46
N PHE A 76 -16.03 8.64 -11.91
CA PHE A 76 -15.61 7.39 -11.29
C PHE A 76 -14.99 7.64 -9.90
N ILE A 77 -15.25 6.72 -8.98
CA ILE A 77 -14.67 6.74 -7.63
C ILE A 77 -13.91 5.43 -7.41
N GLN A 78 -12.62 5.55 -7.10
CA GLN A 78 -11.75 4.46 -6.67
C GLN A 78 -11.44 4.61 -5.18
N ILE A 79 -11.74 3.59 -4.37
CA ILE A 79 -11.38 3.57 -2.95
C ILE A 79 -10.17 2.65 -2.78
N ALA A 80 -9.02 3.26 -2.46
CA ALA A 80 -7.76 2.55 -2.41
C ALA A 80 -7.46 1.91 -1.04
N THR A 81 -8.15 2.33 0.02
CA THR A 81 -7.89 1.82 1.40
C THR A 81 -9.18 1.70 2.19
N GLU A 82 -9.19 0.85 3.21
CA GLU A 82 -10.35 0.51 4.04
C GLU A 82 -10.40 1.29 5.37
N GLY A 83 -9.60 2.34 5.48
CA GLY A 83 -9.53 3.19 6.67
C GLY A 83 -10.69 4.17 6.81
N PRO A 84 -10.60 5.15 7.73
CA PRO A 84 -11.67 6.11 8.01
C PRO A 84 -12.18 6.85 6.78
N LEU A 85 -11.29 7.35 5.90
CA LEU A 85 -11.70 8.01 4.65
C LEU A 85 -12.31 7.03 3.67
N GLY A 86 -11.74 5.82 3.55
CA GLY A 86 -12.29 4.77 2.71
C GLY A 86 -13.71 4.39 3.11
N LEU A 87 -13.99 4.25 4.40
CA LEU A 87 -15.34 3.97 4.94
C LEU A 87 -16.34 5.10 4.63
N LEU A 88 -15.93 6.35 4.84
CA LEU A 88 -16.77 7.51 4.56
C LEU A 88 -16.98 7.71 3.05
N GLY A 89 -15.93 7.49 2.26
CA GLY A 89 -15.99 7.49 0.79
C GLY A 89 -16.94 6.42 0.26
N ARG A 90 -16.85 5.19 0.78
CA ARG A 90 -17.79 4.09 0.46
C ARG A 90 -19.24 4.50 0.72
N ARG A 91 -19.51 5.05 1.91
CA ARG A 91 -20.86 5.52 2.26
C ARG A 91 -21.39 6.57 1.29
N ALA A 92 -20.56 7.52 0.90
CA ALA A 92 -20.93 8.59 -0.04
C ALA A 92 -21.09 8.05 -1.47
N ALA A 93 -20.15 7.22 -1.94
CA ALA A 93 -20.14 6.64 -3.27
C ALA A 93 -21.34 5.73 -3.57
N LEU A 94 -21.81 4.95 -2.57
CA LEU A 94 -23.01 4.11 -2.70
C LEU A 94 -24.31 4.90 -2.94
N LYS A 95 -24.34 6.19 -2.57
CA LYS A 95 -25.48 7.09 -2.85
C LYS A 95 -25.41 7.74 -4.23
N ARG A 96 -24.33 7.50 -4.98
CA ARG A 96 -24.09 8.00 -6.33
C ARG A 96 -24.02 6.82 -7.32
N ASN A 97 -22.94 6.76 -8.06
CA ASN A 97 -22.72 5.74 -9.09
C ASN A 97 -21.95 4.50 -8.60
N GLY A 98 -21.80 4.33 -7.27
CA GLY A 98 -20.97 3.27 -6.71
C GLY A 98 -19.47 3.59 -6.78
N PHE A 99 -18.64 2.57 -6.56
CA PHE A 99 -17.18 2.72 -6.53
C PHE A 99 -16.51 1.43 -6.99
N THR A 100 -15.24 1.53 -7.36
CA THR A 100 -14.30 0.40 -7.38
C THR A 100 -13.38 0.48 -6.17
N SER A 101 -12.78 -0.64 -5.77
CA SER A 101 -11.86 -0.68 -4.63
C SER A 101 -10.60 -1.46 -4.98
N SER A 102 -9.55 -1.29 -4.17
CA SER A 102 -8.32 -2.08 -4.30
C SER A 102 -8.02 -2.84 -3.01
N TYR A 103 -7.69 -4.11 -3.12
CA TYR A 103 -7.18 -4.92 -2.03
C TYR A 103 -5.65 -4.87 -2.05
N HIS A 104 -5.08 -3.92 -1.32
CA HIS A 104 -3.63 -3.69 -1.33
C HIS A 104 -2.87 -4.48 -0.28
N THR A 105 -3.52 -4.78 0.84
CA THR A 105 -2.86 -5.30 2.04
C THR A 105 -3.66 -6.46 2.61
N ARG A 106 -2.98 -7.50 3.08
CA ARG A 106 -3.58 -8.60 3.86
C ARG A 106 -3.93 -8.08 5.26
N PHE A 107 -4.86 -7.13 5.31
CA PHE A 107 -5.28 -6.46 6.53
C PHE A 107 -5.76 -7.42 7.62
N PRO A 108 -6.57 -8.47 7.32
CA PRO A 108 -7.00 -9.43 8.32
C PRO A 108 -5.84 -10.12 9.03
N GLU A 109 -4.87 -10.60 8.28
CA GLU A 109 -3.70 -11.32 8.80
C GLU A 109 -2.82 -10.38 9.65
N TYR A 110 -2.58 -9.14 9.21
CA TYR A 110 -1.77 -8.18 9.96
C TYR A 110 -2.40 -7.76 11.27
N VAL A 111 -3.72 -7.56 11.29
CA VAL A 111 -4.43 -7.15 12.50
C VAL A 111 -4.52 -8.33 13.47
N SER A 112 -4.85 -9.55 13.01
CA SER A 112 -4.98 -10.70 13.89
C SER A 112 -3.62 -11.16 14.45
N ALA A 113 -2.52 -10.98 13.72
CA ALA A 113 -1.17 -11.25 14.23
C ALA A 113 -0.75 -10.30 15.36
N ARG A 114 -1.35 -9.11 15.44
CA ARG A 114 -0.97 -8.06 16.39
C ARG A 114 -1.96 -7.87 17.53
N TYR A 115 -3.22 -8.10 17.28
CA TYR A 115 -4.32 -7.89 18.23
C TYR A 115 -5.16 -9.16 18.36
N PRO A 116 -5.77 -9.42 19.54
CA PRO A 116 -6.59 -10.61 19.76
C PRO A 116 -7.96 -10.49 19.07
N VAL A 117 -7.93 -10.26 17.75
CA VAL A 117 -9.12 -10.18 16.89
C VAL A 117 -9.10 -11.35 15.93
N PRO A 118 -10.14 -12.20 15.90
CA PRO A 118 -10.20 -13.31 14.97
C PRO A 118 -10.15 -12.85 13.50
N GLU A 119 -9.28 -13.45 12.71
CA GLU A 119 -9.12 -13.17 11.29
C GLU A 119 -10.43 -13.29 10.50
N SER A 120 -11.26 -14.26 10.90
CA SER A 120 -12.58 -14.50 10.30
C SER A 120 -13.51 -13.28 10.39
N TRP A 121 -13.49 -12.54 11.50
CA TRP A 121 -14.30 -11.33 11.67
C TRP A 121 -13.81 -10.21 10.77
N LEU A 122 -12.51 -10.08 10.66
CA LEU A 122 -11.89 -9.10 9.77
C LEU A 122 -12.21 -9.39 8.30
N TYR A 123 -12.23 -10.68 7.90
CA TYR A 123 -12.69 -11.06 6.55
C TYR A 123 -14.18 -10.78 6.32
N VAL A 124 -15.05 -10.85 7.33
CA VAL A 124 -16.45 -10.41 7.21
C VAL A 124 -16.52 -8.91 6.89
N PHE A 125 -15.75 -8.11 7.63
CA PHE A 125 -15.65 -6.66 7.38
C PHE A 125 -15.12 -6.37 5.97
N MET A 126 -14.03 -7.01 5.55
CA MET A 126 -13.42 -6.81 4.24
C MET A 126 -14.39 -7.18 3.10
N ARG A 127 -15.09 -8.33 3.22
CA ARG A 127 -16.12 -8.70 2.24
C ARG A 127 -17.25 -7.68 2.17
N TRP A 128 -17.75 -7.24 3.33
CA TRP A 128 -18.78 -6.20 3.39
C TRP A 128 -18.32 -4.92 2.71
N PHE A 129 -17.07 -4.54 2.90
CA PHE A 129 -16.49 -3.34 2.31
C PHE A 129 -16.39 -3.47 0.79
N HIS A 130 -15.70 -4.49 0.28
CA HIS A 130 -15.35 -4.63 -1.13
C HIS A 130 -16.52 -5.12 -1.99
N ASN A 131 -17.35 -6.04 -1.51
CA ASN A 131 -18.46 -6.61 -2.28
C ASN A 131 -19.58 -5.60 -2.59
N ALA A 132 -19.61 -4.46 -1.93
CA ALA A 132 -20.53 -3.37 -2.25
C ALA A 132 -20.06 -2.54 -3.46
N GLY A 133 -18.80 -2.67 -3.86
CA GLY A 133 -18.23 -2.02 -5.03
C GLY A 133 -18.58 -2.72 -6.34
N ARG A 134 -18.43 -2.01 -7.44
CA ARG A 134 -18.59 -2.54 -8.81
C ARG A 134 -17.43 -3.46 -9.21
N GLY A 135 -16.26 -3.29 -8.59
CA GLY A 135 -15.06 -4.09 -8.79
C GLY A 135 -14.11 -3.96 -7.63
N CYS A 136 -13.36 -5.04 -7.36
CA CYS A 136 -12.25 -5.05 -6.41
C CYS A 136 -10.97 -5.44 -7.15
N LEU A 137 -9.99 -4.55 -7.16
CA LEU A 137 -8.71 -4.74 -7.83
C LEU A 137 -7.76 -5.52 -6.93
N VAL A 138 -7.18 -6.58 -7.46
CA VAL A 138 -6.24 -7.47 -6.76
C VAL A 138 -4.95 -7.65 -7.56
N ALA A 139 -3.82 -7.82 -6.88
CA ALA A 139 -2.51 -7.77 -7.53
C ALA A 139 -2.15 -9.03 -8.33
N THR A 140 -2.62 -10.21 -7.93
CA THR A 140 -2.21 -11.49 -8.51
C THR A 140 -3.38 -12.46 -8.68
N GLN A 141 -3.22 -13.42 -9.59
CA GLN A 141 -4.20 -14.49 -9.79
C GLN A 141 -4.37 -15.32 -8.50
N SER A 142 -3.29 -15.68 -7.82
CA SER A 142 -3.36 -16.46 -6.58
C SER A 142 -4.15 -15.76 -5.48
N LEU A 143 -3.95 -14.44 -5.32
CA LEU A 143 -4.73 -13.64 -4.36
C LEU A 143 -6.20 -13.55 -4.78
N ARG A 144 -6.49 -13.40 -6.08
CA ARG A 144 -7.86 -13.42 -6.60
C ARG A 144 -8.58 -14.71 -6.24
N ASP A 145 -7.92 -15.86 -6.47
CA ASP A 145 -8.52 -17.17 -6.22
C ASP A 145 -8.72 -17.42 -4.71
N GLU A 146 -7.76 -17.00 -3.88
CA GLU A 146 -7.87 -17.04 -2.42
C GLU A 146 -9.07 -16.19 -1.92
N LEU A 147 -9.19 -14.95 -2.38
CA LEU A 147 -10.28 -14.07 -1.98
C LEU A 147 -11.63 -14.55 -2.51
N ALA A 148 -11.68 -15.10 -3.72
CA ALA A 148 -12.89 -15.71 -4.26
C ALA A 148 -13.37 -16.87 -3.39
N ALA A 149 -12.46 -17.77 -2.96
CA ALA A 149 -12.76 -18.86 -2.03
C ALA A 149 -13.27 -18.34 -0.67
N LYS A 150 -12.86 -17.14 -0.25
CA LYS A 150 -13.33 -16.46 0.96
C LYS A 150 -14.64 -15.66 0.72
N GLY A 151 -15.26 -15.73 -0.46
CA GLY A 151 -16.55 -15.12 -0.79
C GLY A 151 -16.49 -13.66 -1.24
N PHE A 152 -15.32 -13.17 -1.67
CA PHE A 152 -15.23 -11.89 -2.37
C PHE A 152 -15.77 -12.02 -3.79
N ARG A 153 -16.32 -10.92 -4.32
CA ARG A 153 -16.97 -10.86 -5.63
C ARG A 153 -16.35 -9.75 -6.48
N ASN A 154 -16.61 -9.80 -7.78
CA ASN A 154 -16.18 -8.77 -8.75
C ASN A 154 -14.68 -8.48 -8.67
N LEU A 155 -13.87 -9.55 -8.55
CA LEU A 155 -12.42 -9.48 -8.45
C LEU A 155 -11.79 -9.31 -9.84
N HIS A 156 -10.97 -8.27 -10.01
CA HIS A 156 -10.25 -7.97 -11.24
C HIS A 156 -8.76 -7.90 -10.96
N ILE A 157 -7.95 -8.49 -11.84
CA ILE A 157 -6.49 -8.43 -11.68
C ILE A 157 -6.00 -7.05 -12.13
N TRP A 158 -5.25 -6.43 -11.24
CA TRP A 158 -4.46 -5.23 -11.50
C TRP A 158 -3.05 -5.44 -10.92
N SER A 159 -2.15 -5.93 -11.77
CA SER A 159 -0.80 -6.36 -11.38
C SER A 159 0.11 -5.20 -10.93
N ARG A 160 -0.30 -3.97 -11.14
CA ARG A 160 0.52 -2.77 -10.96
C ARG A 160 1.76 -2.80 -11.87
N GLY A 161 2.16 -1.65 -12.37
CA GLY A 161 3.35 -1.52 -13.19
C GLY A 161 4.62 -1.28 -12.37
N VAL A 162 5.75 -1.39 -13.03
CA VAL A 162 7.05 -0.94 -12.56
C VAL A 162 7.63 0.01 -13.61
N ASP A 163 8.34 1.02 -13.15
CA ASP A 163 9.07 1.95 -14.02
C ASP A 163 10.31 1.25 -14.59
N THR A 164 10.20 0.73 -15.82
CA THR A 164 11.26 -0.05 -16.47
C THR A 164 12.38 0.83 -17.04
N GLU A 165 12.19 2.14 -17.11
CA GLU A 165 13.27 3.09 -17.45
C GLU A 165 14.14 3.35 -16.22
N LEU A 166 13.51 3.45 -15.06
CA LEU A 166 14.22 3.62 -13.79
C LEU A 166 14.83 2.30 -13.30
N PHE A 167 14.06 1.21 -13.28
CA PHE A 167 14.51 -0.11 -12.80
C PHE A 167 14.94 -0.98 -13.98
N ARG A 168 16.20 -0.93 -14.34
CA ARG A 168 16.81 -1.66 -15.44
C ARG A 168 18.09 -2.38 -14.98
N PRO A 169 18.51 -3.48 -15.63
CA PRO A 169 19.59 -4.33 -15.16
C PRO A 169 21.00 -3.75 -15.35
N ASP A 170 21.15 -2.64 -16.09
CA ASP A 170 22.44 -2.04 -16.46
C ASP A 170 22.90 -0.93 -15.49
N HIS A 171 22.25 -0.77 -14.35
CA HIS A 171 22.73 0.11 -13.30
C HIS A 171 24.04 -0.43 -12.70
N PRO A 172 25.04 0.43 -12.44
CA PRO A 172 26.24 0.02 -11.74
C PRO A 172 25.90 -0.40 -10.31
N ALA A 173 26.50 -1.49 -9.84
CA ALA A 173 26.34 -1.90 -8.44
C ALA A 173 26.95 -0.83 -7.51
N PRO A 174 26.19 -0.26 -6.58
CA PRO A 174 26.66 0.85 -5.74
C PRO A 174 27.53 0.39 -4.56
N PHE A 175 27.69 -0.94 -4.37
CA PHE A 175 28.42 -1.53 -3.27
C PHE A 175 29.41 -2.57 -3.77
N ASP A 176 30.65 -2.47 -3.30
CA ASP A 176 31.66 -3.53 -3.47
C ASP A 176 31.54 -4.49 -2.28
N LEU A 177 30.75 -5.54 -2.47
CA LEU A 177 30.46 -6.54 -1.45
C LEU A 177 30.90 -7.93 -1.93
N PRO A 178 31.33 -8.83 -1.00
CA PRO A 178 31.62 -10.22 -1.31
C PRO A 178 30.44 -10.92 -2.02
N LYS A 179 30.73 -11.56 -3.13
CA LYS A 179 29.71 -12.27 -3.91
C LYS A 179 29.56 -13.72 -3.45
N PRO A 180 28.34 -14.30 -3.58
CA PRO A 180 27.13 -13.68 -4.05
C PRO A 180 26.54 -12.67 -3.05
N VAL A 181 25.82 -11.65 -3.53
CA VAL A 181 25.09 -10.70 -2.68
C VAL A 181 23.64 -11.15 -2.55
N PHE A 182 23.21 -11.40 -1.32
CA PHE A 182 21.82 -11.71 -0.99
C PHE A 182 21.12 -10.42 -0.57
N LEU A 183 20.10 -10.03 -1.31
CA LEU A 183 19.44 -8.75 -1.18
C LEU A 183 18.03 -8.88 -0.59
N HIS A 184 17.73 -8.09 0.44
CA HIS A 184 16.36 -7.81 0.89
C HIS A 184 16.04 -6.33 0.65
N VAL A 185 14.95 -6.05 -0.07
CA VAL A 185 14.41 -4.69 -0.26
C VAL A 185 13.03 -4.60 0.34
N GLY A 186 12.84 -3.74 1.34
CA GLY A 186 11.54 -3.57 1.95
C GLY A 186 11.57 -2.94 3.33
N ARG A 187 10.38 -2.76 3.90
CA ARG A 187 10.22 -2.26 5.27
C ARG A 187 10.77 -3.26 6.27
N ILE A 188 11.58 -2.77 7.22
CA ILE A 188 12.15 -3.59 8.28
C ILE A 188 11.19 -3.59 9.48
N ALA A 189 10.24 -4.53 9.44
CA ALA A 189 9.17 -4.66 10.42
C ALA A 189 8.84 -6.14 10.67
N ILE A 190 8.17 -6.43 11.79
CA ILE A 190 7.87 -7.82 12.24
C ILE A 190 7.08 -8.57 11.16
N GLU A 191 6.09 -7.95 10.55
CA GLU A 191 5.24 -8.55 9.52
C GLU A 191 5.97 -8.90 8.22
N LYS A 192 7.20 -8.43 8.04
CA LYS A 192 8.05 -8.77 6.88
C LYS A 192 9.01 -9.93 7.13
N ASN A 193 9.03 -10.43 8.37
CA ASN A 193 9.84 -11.58 8.77
C ASN A 193 11.32 -11.50 8.30
N VAL A 194 11.88 -10.27 8.34
CA VAL A 194 13.25 -9.99 7.86
C VAL A 194 14.28 -10.77 8.66
N GLU A 195 13.99 -11.05 9.93
CA GLU A 195 14.89 -11.77 10.83
C GLU A 195 15.21 -13.19 10.32
N THR A 196 14.26 -13.87 9.68
CA THR A 196 14.55 -15.18 9.05
C THR A 196 15.65 -15.05 8.01
N PHE A 197 15.61 -14.01 7.15
CA PHE A 197 16.66 -13.74 6.17
C PHE A 197 18.01 -13.40 6.84
N LEU A 198 18.00 -12.60 7.90
CA LEU A 198 19.20 -12.18 8.62
C LEU A 198 19.90 -13.37 9.29
N ALA A 199 19.12 -14.30 9.86
CA ALA A 199 19.62 -15.47 10.59
C ALA A 199 20.13 -16.59 9.68
N MET A 200 19.86 -16.55 8.37
CA MET A 200 20.38 -17.58 7.44
C MET A 200 21.89 -17.54 7.38
N ASP A 201 22.54 -18.70 7.39
CA ASP A 201 23.96 -18.85 7.05
C ASP A 201 24.10 -18.95 5.52
N LEU A 202 24.57 -17.88 4.89
CA LEU A 202 24.64 -17.74 3.43
C LEU A 202 26.08 -17.45 2.98
N PRO A 203 26.54 -18.07 1.90
CA PRO A 203 27.91 -17.91 1.39
C PRO A 203 28.03 -16.58 0.63
N GLY A 204 28.31 -15.47 1.30
CA GLY A 204 28.47 -14.16 0.68
C GLY A 204 27.93 -13.04 1.53
N ALA A 205 27.70 -11.87 0.92
CA ALA A 205 27.22 -10.70 1.65
C ALA A 205 25.72 -10.63 1.73
N LYS A 206 25.19 -10.17 2.86
CA LYS A 206 23.78 -9.78 3.00
C LYS A 206 23.64 -8.26 2.93
N LEU A 207 22.73 -7.80 2.08
CA LEU A 207 22.41 -6.38 1.89
C LEU A 207 20.93 -6.15 2.19
N VAL A 208 20.64 -5.23 3.08
CA VAL A 208 19.25 -4.85 3.44
C VAL A 208 19.02 -3.39 3.10
N VAL A 209 18.11 -3.16 2.16
CA VAL A 209 17.68 -1.83 1.73
C VAL A 209 16.28 -1.56 2.25
N GLY A 210 16.16 -0.60 3.15
CA GLY A 210 14.88 -0.23 3.75
C GLY A 210 15.00 0.41 5.11
N GLY A 211 13.91 1.01 5.56
CA GLY A 211 13.73 1.55 6.90
C GLY A 211 12.60 0.84 7.64
N GLY A 212 12.48 1.10 8.93
CA GLY A 212 11.38 0.56 9.72
C GLY A 212 11.71 0.48 11.22
N PRO A 213 10.70 0.12 12.05
CA PRO A 213 10.84 0.15 13.51
C PRO A 213 11.89 -0.84 14.05
N LYS A 214 12.28 -1.86 13.28
CA LYS A 214 13.27 -2.87 13.67
C LYS A 214 14.68 -2.61 13.13
N LEU A 215 14.91 -1.52 12.38
CA LEU A 215 16.18 -1.26 11.72
C LEU A 215 17.35 -1.21 12.72
N GLU A 216 17.25 -0.38 13.77
CA GLU A 216 18.35 -0.18 14.72
C GLU A 216 18.58 -1.43 15.58
N GLU A 217 17.52 -2.13 15.96
CA GLU A 217 17.63 -3.41 16.68
C GLU A 217 18.40 -4.44 15.85
N PHE A 218 18.04 -4.60 14.56
CA PHE A 218 18.69 -5.59 13.70
C PHE A 218 20.10 -5.18 13.28
N ARG A 219 20.36 -3.88 13.10
CA ARG A 219 21.72 -3.38 12.84
C ARG A 219 22.67 -3.70 13.99
N ALA A 220 22.20 -3.56 15.24
CA ALA A 220 23.00 -3.91 16.40
C ALA A 220 23.21 -5.43 16.57
N ARG A 221 22.20 -6.23 16.20
CA ARG A 221 22.21 -7.69 16.38
C ARG A 221 22.94 -8.45 15.26
N TYR A 222 22.99 -7.87 14.06
CA TYR A 222 23.61 -8.47 12.88
C TYR A 222 24.64 -7.50 12.25
N PRO A 223 25.76 -7.25 12.93
CA PRO A 223 26.77 -6.26 12.50
C PRO A 223 27.46 -6.63 11.18
N GLU A 224 27.43 -7.93 10.78
CA GLU A 224 27.98 -8.43 9.53
C GLU A 224 27.10 -8.11 8.31
N VAL A 225 25.85 -7.68 8.52
CA VAL A 225 24.89 -7.34 7.46
C VAL A 225 24.99 -5.86 7.10
N THR A 226 25.02 -5.56 5.82
CA THR A 226 25.01 -4.17 5.34
C THR A 226 23.59 -3.63 5.31
N PHE A 227 23.28 -2.63 6.16
CA PHE A 227 22.00 -1.93 6.19
C PHE A 227 22.15 -0.51 5.63
N THR A 228 21.51 -0.22 4.49
CA THR A 228 21.61 1.10 3.83
C THR A 228 20.62 2.13 4.36
N GLY A 229 19.59 1.70 5.09
CA GLY A 229 18.41 2.53 5.33
C GLY A 229 17.47 2.57 4.12
N ALA A 230 16.46 3.43 4.20
CA ALA A 230 15.49 3.62 3.10
C ALA A 230 16.15 4.33 1.91
N LYS A 231 15.93 3.81 0.70
CA LYS A 231 16.35 4.37 -0.58
C LYS A 231 15.14 4.64 -1.47
N SER A 232 15.28 5.54 -2.43
CA SER A 232 14.21 5.86 -3.39
C SER A 232 14.79 6.31 -4.73
N GLY A 233 13.96 6.31 -5.78
CA GLY A 233 14.38 6.75 -7.13
C GLY A 233 15.62 6.02 -7.62
N ALA A 234 16.56 6.75 -8.20
CA ALA A 234 17.78 6.20 -8.77
C ALA A 234 18.69 5.49 -7.75
N GLU A 235 18.71 5.94 -6.49
CA GLU A 235 19.46 5.25 -5.43
C GLU A 235 18.90 3.87 -5.06
N LEU A 236 17.60 3.65 -5.27
CA LEU A 236 16.98 2.35 -5.06
C LEU A 236 17.15 1.46 -6.28
N ALA A 237 17.18 2.05 -7.48
CA ALA A 237 17.29 1.32 -8.74
C ALA A 237 18.73 0.81 -9.00
N ALA A 238 19.72 1.49 -8.46
CA ALA A 238 21.13 1.08 -8.50
C ALA A 238 21.40 -0.08 -7.53
#